data_ce8c0457e4c5b4eab487c64371834b16
#
_entry.id   ce8c0457e4c5b4eab487c64371834b16
#
_cell.length_a   1.000
_cell.length_b   1.000
_cell.length_c   1.000
_cell.angle_alpha   90.00
_cell.angle_beta   90.00
_cell.angle_gamma   90.00
#
_symmetry.space_group_name_H-M   'P 1'
#
loop_
_entity.id
_entity.type
_entity.pdbx_description
1 polymer ?
#
loop_
_entity_poly.entity_id
_entity_poly.type
_entity_poly.pdbx_seq_one_letter_code
_entity_poly.pdbx_strand_id
1 'polypeptide(L)'
;NASHLEESEFYDPNDLGYLDAPNEVVNALSLEYKIVEPFGRFLRLFSSLDFIHTQLYAPRTFTNLMISGNCGAITKGFQFARLGFAGSPVRGVDFFEPRIDGYSFNLPTWGEADLIISTDYRKKIALDLRIARSIAFTEGVDWNGFDFRIEPRFRINDKLSCSYIYSYQGQFGELGFADTLSIGIIPETKSLFGKRNNKSETHVLSGSYILSNRSSFDLRIRHYWSTVDYLQFYTLGTDSELHETELVNLDPDNTSEYDVNFNAWSVDFGFRWQFSPGSQLSIVWKN
;
A
#
# COMPACT_ATOMS: atom_id res chain seq x y z
N ASN A 1 21.78 -10.69 4.61
CA ASN A 1 20.91 -11.83 4.29
C ASN A 1 20.76 -11.93 2.77
N ALA A 2 20.71 -13.16 2.24
CA ALA A 2 20.35 -13.43 0.85
C ALA A 2 19.30 -14.54 0.85
N SER A 3 18.33 -14.44 -0.06
CA SER A 3 17.28 -15.43 -0.26
C SER A 3 17.04 -15.67 -1.74
N HIS A 4 16.60 -16.87 -2.03
CA HIS A 4 16.21 -17.33 -3.35
C HIS A 4 14.93 -18.13 -3.21
N LEU A 5 13.91 -17.78 -4.00
CA LEU A 5 12.62 -18.46 -4.06
C LEU A 5 12.35 -18.82 -5.51
N GLU A 6 11.88 -20.04 -5.77
CA GLU A 6 11.40 -20.49 -7.08
C GLU A 6 10.00 -21.07 -6.94
N GLU A 7 9.09 -20.59 -7.76
CA GLU A 7 7.73 -21.10 -7.91
C GLU A 7 7.48 -21.43 -9.38
N SER A 8 7.17 -22.68 -9.65
CA SER A 8 6.91 -23.11 -11.02
C SER A 8 5.58 -22.59 -11.54
N GLU A 9 5.36 -22.63 -12.84
CA GLU A 9 4.09 -22.29 -13.50
C GLU A 9 2.90 -23.16 -13.05
N PHE A 10 3.21 -24.34 -12.44
CA PHE A 10 2.20 -25.29 -11.92
C PHE A 10 2.00 -25.15 -10.41
N TYR A 11 2.70 -24.23 -9.76
CA TYR A 11 2.55 -24.01 -8.32
C TYR A 11 1.22 -23.32 -8.03
N ASP A 12 0.33 -24.03 -7.35
CA ASP A 12 -0.98 -23.51 -6.95
C ASP A 12 -1.25 -23.81 -5.48
N PRO A 13 -1.00 -22.86 -4.57
CA PRO A 13 -1.27 -22.99 -3.16
C PRO A 13 -2.72 -22.62 -2.77
N ASN A 14 -3.65 -22.45 -3.72
CA ASN A 14 -4.98 -21.88 -3.50
C ASN A 14 -5.84 -22.67 -2.50
N ASP A 15 -5.53 -23.94 -2.27
CA ASP A 15 -6.15 -24.72 -1.18
C ASP A 15 -5.68 -24.29 0.22
N LEU A 16 -4.53 -23.61 0.33
CA LEU A 16 -3.91 -23.19 1.59
C LEU A 16 -3.70 -21.69 1.72
N GLY A 17 -3.87 -20.93 0.64
CA GLY A 17 -3.63 -19.49 0.58
C GLY A 17 -3.92 -18.91 -0.80
N TYR A 18 -3.77 -17.60 -0.92
CA TYR A 18 -3.93 -16.87 -2.18
C TYR A 18 -2.55 -16.60 -2.79
N LEU A 19 -2.42 -16.86 -4.09
CA LEU A 19 -1.25 -16.54 -4.89
C LEU A 19 -1.67 -15.66 -6.06
N ASP A 20 -1.10 -14.45 -6.14
CA ASP A 20 -1.42 -13.50 -7.22
C ASP A 20 -0.92 -13.97 -8.57
N ALA A 21 0.29 -14.51 -8.61
CA ALA A 21 0.96 -14.94 -9.84
C ALA A 21 1.90 -16.12 -9.57
N PRO A 22 1.68 -17.29 -10.18
CA PRO A 22 2.65 -18.38 -10.20
C PRO A 22 3.80 -18.07 -11.17
N ASN A 23 4.74 -19.00 -11.34
CA ASN A 23 5.79 -18.91 -12.35
C ASN A 23 6.82 -17.81 -12.04
N GLU A 24 7.30 -17.73 -10.80
CA GLU A 24 8.19 -16.67 -10.37
C GLU A 24 9.52 -17.20 -9.79
N VAL A 25 10.59 -16.45 -10.02
CA VAL A 25 11.88 -16.61 -9.32
C VAL A 25 12.27 -15.28 -8.73
N VAL A 26 12.40 -15.25 -7.41
CA VAL A 26 12.79 -14.06 -6.64
C VAL A 26 14.18 -14.27 -6.04
N ASN A 27 15.10 -13.35 -6.35
CA ASN A 27 16.40 -13.26 -5.70
C ASN A 27 16.46 -11.99 -4.89
N ALA A 28 16.67 -12.09 -3.59
CA ALA A 28 16.75 -10.92 -2.72
C ALA A 28 18.09 -10.89 -1.96
N LEU A 29 18.66 -9.69 -1.87
CA LEU A 29 19.84 -9.38 -1.05
C LEU A 29 19.49 -8.22 -0.13
N SER A 30 19.66 -8.41 1.17
CA SER A 30 19.44 -7.40 2.20
C SER A 30 20.73 -7.16 2.99
N LEU A 31 21.13 -5.90 3.05
CA LEU A 31 22.24 -5.41 3.84
C LEU A 31 21.68 -4.56 4.98
N GLU A 32 22.03 -4.89 6.22
CA GLU A 32 21.60 -4.17 7.41
C GLU A 32 22.79 -3.67 8.22
N TYR A 33 22.66 -2.43 8.71
CA TYR A 33 23.61 -1.87 9.67
C TYR A 33 22.84 -1.29 10.86
N LYS A 34 23.23 -1.70 12.08
CA LYS A 34 22.54 -1.31 13.32
C LYS A 34 23.56 -0.93 14.39
N ILE A 35 23.36 0.22 15.02
CA ILE A 35 24.03 0.60 16.26
C ILE A 35 22.99 0.49 17.36
N VAL A 36 23.13 -0.48 18.26
CA VAL A 36 22.17 -0.77 19.32
C VAL A 36 22.55 -0.16 20.66
N GLU A 37 23.82 0.22 20.83
CA GLU A 37 24.31 0.90 22.03
C GLU A 37 24.12 2.42 21.92
N PRO A 38 23.73 3.08 23.02
CA PRO A 38 23.55 4.52 23.01
C PRO A 38 24.86 5.27 22.71
N PHE A 39 24.80 6.22 21.77
CA PHE A 39 25.92 7.09 21.44
C PHE A 39 25.43 8.53 21.15
N GLY A 40 26.20 9.54 21.54
CA GLY A 40 25.84 10.94 21.33
C GLY A 40 24.43 11.27 21.82
N ARG A 41 23.56 11.68 20.90
CA ARG A 41 22.14 12.00 21.15
C ARG A 41 21.21 10.83 20.87
N PHE A 42 21.71 9.70 20.34
CA PHE A 42 20.94 8.57 19.87
C PHE A 42 20.95 7.43 20.87
N LEU A 43 19.82 6.71 20.96
CA LEU A 43 19.69 5.40 21.60
C LEU A 43 20.01 4.28 20.63
N ARG A 44 19.56 4.43 19.37
CA ARG A 44 19.75 3.45 18.29
C ARG A 44 19.84 4.16 16.96
N LEU A 45 20.59 3.56 16.06
CA LEU A 45 20.60 3.88 14.63
C LEU A 45 20.45 2.59 13.85
N PHE A 46 19.73 2.62 12.75
CA PHE A 46 19.59 1.49 11.84
C PHE A 46 19.50 1.98 10.40
N SER A 47 19.97 1.13 9.51
CA SER A 47 19.92 1.37 8.07
C SER A 47 19.79 0.03 7.38
N SER A 48 19.04 -0.03 6.28
CA SER A 48 19.01 -1.17 5.36
C SER A 48 19.15 -0.73 3.91
N LEU A 49 19.63 -1.65 3.09
CA LEU A 49 19.66 -1.56 1.64
C LEU A 49 19.27 -2.93 1.09
N ASP A 50 18.22 -2.95 0.28
CA ASP A 50 17.59 -4.17 -0.20
C ASP A 50 17.56 -4.14 -1.73
N PHE A 51 17.89 -5.29 -2.35
CA PHE A 51 17.84 -5.52 -3.78
C PHE A 51 16.95 -6.74 -4.02
N ILE A 52 15.96 -6.60 -4.88
CA ILE A 52 15.04 -7.67 -5.25
C ILE A 52 15.02 -7.75 -6.77
N HIS A 53 15.48 -8.89 -7.29
CA HIS A 53 15.43 -9.20 -8.71
C HIS A 53 14.41 -10.31 -8.92
N THR A 54 13.46 -10.08 -9.82
CA THR A 54 12.38 -11.00 -10.14
C THR A 54 12.41 -11.36 -11.62
N GLN A 55 12.13 -12.61 -11.92
CA GLN A 55 11.98 -13.12 -13.28
C GLN A 55 10.94 -14.25 -13.30
N LEU A 56 10.39 -14.57 -14.47
CA LEU A 56 9.59 -15.77 -14.62
C LEU A 56 10.44 -17.02 -14.38
N TYR A 57 9.84 -18.07 -13.85
CA TYR A 57 10.46 -19.41 -13.75
C TYR A 57 10.62 -20.03 -15.13
N ALA A 58 9.56 -20.00 -15.95
CA ALA A 58 9.56 -20.51 -17.32
C ALA A 58 8.69 -19.63 -18.27
N PRO A 59 9.26 -19.12 -19.39
CA PRO A 59 10.69 -19.06 -19.71
C PRO A 59 11.42 -18.09 -18.76
N ARG A 60 12.73 -18.29 -18.56
CA ARG A 60 13.53 -17.39 -17.71
C ARG A 60 13.59 -15.97 -18.31
N THR A 61 12.60 -15.16 -18.00
CA THR A 61 12.43 -13.79 -18.52
C THR A 61 12.40 -12.81 -17.36
N PHE A 62 13.17 -11.74 -17.45
CA PHE A 62 13.19 -10.65 -16.47
C PHE A 62 11.81 -10.02 -16.31
N THR A 63 11.40 -9.78 -15.08
CA THR A 63 10.14 -9.07 -14.76
C THR A 63 10.39 -7.75 -14.04
N ASN A 64 11.22 -7.72 -12.99
CA ASN A 64 11.44 -6.51 -12.22
C ASN A 64 12.78 -6.51 -11.48
N LEU A 65 13.30 -5.30 -11.22
CA LEU A 65 14.41 -5.04 -10.30
C LEU A 65 14.00 -3.91 -9.37
N MET A 66 13.80 -4.22 -8.10
CA MET A 66 13.50 -3.23 -7.07
C MET A 66 14.73 -2.98 -6.18
N ILE A 67 15.02 -1.72 -5.93
CA ILE A 67 16.03 -1.29 -4.95
C ILE A 67 15.31 -0.44 -3.92
N SER A 68 15.51 -0.77 -2.65
CA SER A 68 14.96 0.03 -1.55
C SER A 68 15.98 0.17 -0.43
N GLY A 69 15.81 1.20 0.39
CA GLY A 69 16.66 1.38 1.53
C GLY A 69 16.07 2.37 2.51
N ASN A 70 16.60 2.35 3.73
CA ASN A 70 16.19 3.30 4.74
C ASN A 70 17.33 3.59 5.72
N CYS A 71 17.20 4.75 6.37
CA CYS A 71 18.03 5.12 7.51
C CYS A 71 17.14 5.74 8.58
N GLY A 72 17.26 5.29 9.81
CA GLY A 72 16.45 5.77 10.90
C GLY A 72 17.19 5.78 12.23
N ALA A 73 16.68 6.58 13.16
CA ALA A 73 17.26 6.73 14.48
C ALA A 73 16.18 6.92 15.56
N ILE A 74 16.53 6.49 16.77
CA ILE A 74 15.79 6.80 18.00
C ILE A 74 16.68 7.66 18.86
N THR A 75 16.19 8.83 19.26
CA THR A 75 16.92 9.75 20.15
C THR A 75 16.79 9.34 21.61
N LYS A 76 17.69 9.87 22.48
CA LYS A 76 17.55 9.74 23.95
C LYS A 76 16.28 10.40 24.49
N GLY A 77 15.65 11.31 23.72
CA GLY A 77 14.32 11.86 23.98
C GLY A 77 13.16 10.98 23.53
N PHE A 78 13.43 9.74 23.07
CA PHE A 78 12.43 8.79 22.56
C PHE A 78 11.66 9.29 21.34
N GLN A 79 12.26 10.13 20.55
CA GLN A 79 11.76 10.54 19.25
C GLN A 79 12.36 9.59 18.20
N PHE A 80 11.54 9.20 17.25
CA PHE A 80 11.93 8.35 16.13
C PHE A 80 11.84 9.14 14.84
N ALA A 81 12.82 8.97 13.94
CA ALA A 81 12.76 9.46 12.57
C ALA A 81 13.36 8.40 11.64
N ARG A 82 12.75 8.21 10.48
CA ARG A 82 13.22 7.35 9.39
C ARG A 82 13.03 8.06 8.06
N LEU A 83 14.07 8.07 7.24
CA LEU A 83 14.01 8.40 5.82
C LEU A 83 14.15 7.09 5.03
N GLY A 84 13.27 6.87 4.06
CA GLY A 84 13.27 5.72 3.18
C GLY A 84 13.25 6.12 1.71
N PHE A 85 13.64 5.19 0.86
CA PHE A 85 13.45 5.26 -0.58
C PHE A 85 13.18 3.87 -1.13
N ALA A 86 12.46 3.79 -2.25
CA ALA A 86 12.26 2.59 -3.05
C ALA A 86 12.13 2.96 -4.52
N GLY A 87 12.38 2.01 -5.42
CA GLY A 87 12.14 2.23 -6.83
C GLY A 87 12.65 1.10 -7.71
N SER A 88 12.22 1.15 -8.97
CA SER A 88 12.70 0.29 -10.04
C SER A 88 13.47 1.14 -11.06
N PRO A 89 14.80 1.05 -11.10
CA PRO A 89 15.61 1.86 -12.02
C PRO A 89 15.62 1.33 -13.46
N VAL A 90 15.04 0.15 -13.67
CA VAL A 90 14.92 -0.51 -14.97
C VAL A 90 13.44 -0.76 -15.24
N ARG A 91 12.99 -0.57 -16.49
CA ARG A 91 11.61 -0.93 -16.87
C ARG A 91 11.35 -2.41 -16.58
N GLY A 92 10.29 -2.67 -15.85
CA GLY A 92 9.80 -4.02 -15.61
C GLY A 92 8.88 -4.49 -16.74
N VAL A 93 8.50 -5.77 -16.67
CA VAL A 93 7.52 -6.39 -17.57
C VAL A 93 6.54 -7.17 -16.72
N ASP A 94 5.25 -6.86 -16.85
CA ASP A 94 4.17 -7.58 -16.18
C ASP A 94 3.46 -8.52 -17.19
N PHE A 95 3.45 -9.81 -16.91
CA PHE A 95 2.82 -10.85 -17.73
C PHE A 95 1.41 -11.23 -17.26
N PHE A 96 0.99 -10.71 -16.11
CA PHE A 96 -0.26 -11.08 -15.46
C PHE A 96 -1.32 -9.97 -15.54
N GLU A 97 -0.90 -8.70 -15.45
CA GLU A 97 -1.79 -7.54 -15.54
C GLU A 97 -2.63 -7.51 -16.83
N PRO A 98 -2.13 -7.95 -18.01
CA PRO A 98 -2.93 -7.98 -19.22
C PRO A 98 -4.18 -8.85 -19.19
N ARG A 99 -4.24 -9.87 -18.32
CA ARG A 99 -5.33 -10.86 -18.20
C ARG A 99 -5.61 -11.65 -19.49
N ILE A 100 -4.66 -11.67 -20.42
CA ILE A 100 -4.71 -12.41 -21.68
C ILE A 100 -3.37 -13.13 -21.86
N ASP A 101 -3.41 -14.43 -22.06
CA ASP A 101 -2.22 -15.24 -22.25
C ASP A 101 -1.40 -14.78 -23.44
N GLY A 102 -0.09 -14.72 -23.28
CA GLY A 102 0.84 -14.31 -24.32
C GLY A 102 1.01 -12.79 -24.47
N TYR A 103 0.27 -11.99 -23.72
CA TYR A 103 0.49 -10.54 -23.63
C TYR A 103 1.37 -10.18 -22.43
N SER A 104 2.05 -9.06 -22.53
CA SER A 104 2.80 -8.46 -21.42
C SER A 104 2.67 -6.95 -21.44
N PHE A 105 2.83 -6.32 -20.31
CA PHE A 105 2.74 -4.87 -20.13
C PHE A 105 4.07 -4.32 -19.61
N ASN A 106 4.59 -3.29 -20.28
CA ASN A 106 5.84 -2.63 -19.88
C ASN A 106 5.60 -1.67 -18.72
N LEU A 107 6.14 -1.99 -17.55
CA LEU A 107 6.08 -1.12 -16.38
C LEU A 107 7.07 0.04 -16.50
N PRO A 108 6.71 1.25 -16.01
CA PRO A 108 7.63 2.39 -16.00
C PRO A 108 8.75 2.19 -14.98
N THR A 109 9.87 2.88 -15.19
CA THR A 109 10.83 3.15 -14.12
C THR A 109 10.24 4.16 -13.15
N TRP A 110 10.46 3.96 -11.86
CA TRP A 110 9.88 4.82 -10.83
C TRP A 110 10.75 4.90 -9.58
N GLY A 111 10.47 5.90 -8.76
CA GLY A 111 11.09 6.05 -7.45
C GLY A 111 10.15 6.70 -6.46
N GLU A 112 10.33 6.33 -5.20
CA GLU A 112 9.63 6.85 -4.03
C GLU A 112 10.63 7.31 -2.99
N ALA A 113 10.29 8.37 -2.26
CA ALA A 113 10.94 8.75 -1.01
C ALA A 113 9.88 8.91 0.08
N ASP A 114 10.20 8.41 1.28
CA ASP A 114 9.31 8.49 2.43
C ASP A 114 10.02 9.03 3.68
N LEU A 115 9.25 9.76 4.51
CA LEU A 115 9.66 10.24 5.82
C LEU A 115 8.66 9.78 6.87
N ILE A 116 9.16 9.18 7.95
CA ILE A 116 8.36 8.81 9.12
C ILE A 116 8.96 9.49 10.35
N ILE A 117 8.10 10.12 11.14
CA ILE A 117 8.47 10.75 12.41
C ILE A 117 7.49 10.29 13.49
N SER A 118 8.01 9.96 14.67
CA SER A 118 7.21 9.70 15.86
C SER A 118 7.78 10.44 17.05
N THR A 119 6.91 11.03 17.84
CA THR A 119 7.31 11.72 19.06
C THR A 119 7.29 10.80 20.28
N ASP A 120 7.69 11.28 21.44
CA ASP A 120 7.74 10.48 22.68
C ASP A 120 6.33 10.09 23.18
N TYR A 121 5.96 8.83 23.08
CA TYR A 121 4.65 8.29 23.50
C TYR A 121 4.41 8.27 25.02
N ARG A 122 5.42 8.57 25.82
CA ARG A 122 5.27 8.72 27.29
C ARG A 122 4.63 10.06 27.65
N LYS A 123 4.58 11.00 26.69
CA LYS A 123 3.98 12.33 26.86
C LYS A 123 2.45 12.27 26.79
N LYS A 124 1.78 13.31 27.32
CA LYS A 124 0.31 13.43 27.22
C LYS A 124 -0.16 13.58 25.77
N ILE A 125 0.67 14.17 24.93
CA ILE A 125 0.43 14.30 23.49
C ILE A 125 1.61 13.65 22.78
N ALA A 126 1.32 12.73 21.87
CA ALA A 126 2.27 12.14 20.95
C ALA A 126 1.73 12.24 19.52
N LEU A 127 2.62 12.22 18.55
CA LEU A 127 2.31 12.39 17.15
C LEU A 127 3.12 11.40 16.31
N ASP A 128 2.44 10.71 15.40
CA ASP A 128 3.04 10.01 14.29
C ASP A 128 2.73 10.76 12.99
N LEU A 129 3.73 10.85 12.12
CA LEU A 129 3.64 11.46 10.80
C LEU A 129 4.32 10.54 9.79
N ARG A 130 3.68 10.30 8.66
CA ARG A 130 4.28 9.72 7.46
C ARG A 130 3.95 10.59 6.26
N ILE A 131 4.94 10.83 5.42
CA ILE A 131 4.80 11.46 4.11
C ILE A 131 5.61 10.63 3.13
N ALA A 132 5.02 10.30 1.98
CA ALA A 132 5.73 9.66 0.88
C ALA A 132 5.35 10.31 -0.45
N ARG A 133 6.30 10.29 -1.38
CA ARG A 133 6.13 10.80 -2.74
C ARG A 133 6.76 9.81 -3.71
N SER A 134 5.97 9.36 -4.70
CA SER A 134 6.41 8.51 -5.80
C SER A 134 6.24 9.23 -7.14
N ILE A 135 7.12 8.94 -8.09
CA ILE A 135 7.09 9.48 -9.44
C ILE A 135 7.60 8.44 -10.44
N ALA A 136 7.05 8.45 -11.66
CA ALA A 136 7.64 7.75 -12.79
C ALA A 136 8.77 8.57 -13.42
N PHE A 137 9.78 7.87 -13.96
CA PHE A 137 10.92 8.46 -14.69
C PHE A 137 10.89 8.12 -16.19
N THR A 138 9.98 7.25 -16.62
CA THR A 138 9.83 6.88 -18.03
C THR A 138 9.21 8.05 -18.79
N GLU A 139 9.82 8.42 -19.91
CA GLU A 139 9.30 9.48 -20.80
C GLU A 139 7.87 9.15 -21.27
N GLY A 140 7.00 10.16 -21.27
CA GLY A 140 5.59 10.01 -21.65
C GLY A 140 4.69 9.42 -20.56
N VAL A 141 5.24 8.99 -19.42
CA VAL A 141 4.48 8.49 -18.26
C VAL A 141 4.46 9.56 -17.18
N ASP A 142 3.30 10.13 -16.91
CA ASP A 142 3.09 11.19 -15.91
C ASP A 142 2.54 10.67 -14.58
N TRP A 143 2.66 9.34 -14.33
CA TRP A 143 2.26 8.75 -13.06
C TRP A 143 3.04 9.32 -11.88
N ASN A 144 2.31 9.68 -10.85
CA ASN A 144 2.86 10.13 -9.60
C ASN A 144 1.95 9.81 -8.42
N GLY A 145 2.54 9.56 -7.25
CA GLY A 145 1.83 9.23 -6.03
C GLY A 145 2.16 10.17 -4.87
N PHE A 146 1.22 10.34 -3.96
CA PHE A 146 1.40 11.06 -2.71
C PHE A 146 0.66 10.36 -1.59
N ASP A 147 1.39 10.01 -0.51
CA ASP A 147 0.84 9.42 0.69
C ASP A 147 1.10 10.33 1.89
N PHE A 148 0.06 10.54 2.67
CA PHE A 148 0.13 11.30 3.91
C PHE A 148 -0.61 10.57 5.02
N ARG A 149 0.00 10.47 6.20
CA ARG A 149 -0.66 9.98 7.41
C ARG A 149 -0.24 10.79 8.60
N ILE A 150 -1.21 11.20 9.40
CA ILE A 150 -1.00 11.85 10.69
C ILE A 150 -1.83 11.15 11.76
N GLU A 151 -1.23 10.91 12.92
CA GLU A 151 -1.88 10.25 14.04
C GLU A 151 -1.51 10.95 15.37
N PRO A 152 -2.22 12.01 15.76
CA PRO A 152 -2.15 12.54 17.09
C PRO A 152 -2.78 11.58 18.11
N ARG A 153 -2.10 11.40 19.23
CA ARG A 153 -2.52 10.57 20.36
C ARG A 153 -2.58 11.43 21.61
N PHE A 154 -3.66 11.35 22.36
CA PHE A 154 -3.91 12.15 23.54
C PHE A 154 -4.14 11.24 24.74
N ARG A 155 -3.31 11.36 25.76
CA ARG A 155 -3.54 10.80 27.08
C ARG A 155 -4.11 11.92 27.95
N ILE A 156 -5.44 12.00 28.04
CA ILE A 156 -6.13 13.06 28.78
C ILE A 156 -5.88 12.90 30.26
N ASN A 157 -5.98 11.67 30.77
CA ASN A 157 -5.61 11.27 32.12
C ASN A 157 -5.29 9.75 32.14
N ASP A 158 -5.10 9.17 33.33
CA ASP A 158 -4.76 7.76 33.49
C ASP A 158 -5.89 6.80 33.10
N LYS A 159 -7.11 7.31 32.92
CA LYS A 159 -8.29 6.51 32.56
C LYS A 159 -8.78 6.77 31.14
N LEU A 160 -8.47 7.91 30.54
CA LEU A 160 -9.00 8.31 29.23
C LEU A 160 -7.87 8.62 28.27
N SER A 161 -7.84 7.87 27.18
CA SER A 161 -6.98 8.14 26.02
C SER A 161 -7.79 8.15 24.74
N CYS A 162 -7.36 8.93 23.77
CA CYS A 162 -7.91 8.92 22.42
C CYS A 162 -6.82 9.15 21.37
N SER A 163 -7.09 8.71 20.16
CA SER A 163 -6.26 8.98 18.99
C SER A 163 -7.15 9.23 17.77
N TYR A 164 -6.60 9.97 16.85
CA TYR A 164 -7.22 10.22 15.56
C TYR A 164 -6.22 9.93 14.46
N ILE A 165 -6.61 9.16 13.46
CA ILE A 165 -5.82 8.88 12.27
C ILE A 165 -6.49 9.59 11.10
N TYR A 166 -5.71 10.36 10.36
CA TYR A 166 -6.03 10.76 9.01
C TYR A 166 -4.98 10.16 8.07
N SER A 167 -5.43 9.44 7.06
CA SER A 167 -4.59 8.93 5.99
C SER A 167 -5.16 9.34 4.65
N TYR A 168 -4.32 9.84 3.78
CA TYR A 168 -4.59 10.13 2.39
C TYR A 168 -3.61 9.36 1.51
N GLN A 169 -4.11 8.70 0.47
CA GLN A 169 -3.32 8.07 -0.57
C GLN A 169 -3.86 8.54 -1.92
N GLY A 170 -2.99 9.05 -2.77
CA GLY A 170 -3.33 9.50 -4.12
C GLY A 170 -2.35 8.94 -5.12
N GLN A 171 -2.86 8.30 -6.16
CA GLN A 171 -2.10 7.88 -7.34
C GLN A 171 -2.71 8.59 -8.55
N PHE A 172 -1.91 9.35 -9.26
CA PHE A 172 -2.37 10.20 -10.36
C PHE A 172 -1.73 9.77 -11.66
N GLY A 173 -2.54 9.61 -12.70
CA GLY A 173 -2.07 9.17 -14.02
C GLY A 173 -1.60 7.71 -14.04
N GLU A 174 -2.08 6.88 -13.09
CA GLU A 174 -1.76 5.45 -13.05
C GLU A 174 -2.32 4.74 -14.28
N LEU A 175 -1.51 3.90 -14.90
CA LEU A 175 -1.91 3.00 -15.98
C LEU A 175 -2.12 1.60 -15.42
N GLY A 176 -3.27 0.98 -15.69
CA GLY A 176 -3.57 -0.36 -15.22
C GLY A 176 -4.74 -0.98 -15.99
N PHE A 177 -4.90 -2.28 -15.85
CA PHE A 177 -6.01 -3.04 -16.42
C PHE A 177 -7.36 -2.47 -15.97
N ALA A 178 -8.26 -2.30 -16.92
CA ALA A 178 -9.64 -1.87 -16.69
C ALA A 178 -10.62 -3.00 -16.96
N ASP A 179 -10.56 -3.63 -18.16
CA ASP A 179 -11.48 -4.69 -18.57
C ASP A 179 -10.90 -5.53 -19.72
N THR A 180 -11.64 -6.56 -20.10
CA THR A 180 -11.38 -7.38 -21.27
C THR A 180 -12.52 -7.21 -22.28
N LEU A 181 -12.22 -6.70 -23.46
CA LEU A 181 -13.20 -6.45 -24.51
C LEU A 181 -13.21 -7.57 -25.53
N SER A 182 -14.41 -8.03 -25.92
CA SER A 182 -14.61 -8.94 -27.05
C SER A 182 -15.13 -8.16 -28.26
N ILE A 183 -14.34 -8.09 -29.33
CA ILE A 183 -14.59 -7.21 -30.46
C ILE A 183 -14.77 -8.03 -31.75
N GLY A 184 -15.74 -7.60 -32.59
CA GLY A 184 -15.98 -8.14 -33.94
C GLY A 184 -16.93 -9.32 -33.99
N ILE A 185 -17.22 -9.78 -35.24
CA ILE A 185 -18.11 -10.92 -35.53
C ILE A 185 -17.43 -12.24 -35.14
N ILE A 186 -16.11 -12.31 -35.34
CA ILE A 186 -15.26 -13.34 -34.76
C ILE A 186 -14.64 -12.69 -33.53
N PRO A 187 -15.01 -13.14 -32.31
CA PRO A 187 -14.57 -12.44 -31.08
C PRO A 187 -13.04 -12.44 -30.98
N GLU A 188 -12.45 -11.26 -31.11
CA GLU A 188 -11.08 -11.00 -30.71
C GLU A 188 -11.09 -10.40 -29.31
N THR A 189 -10.37 -11.01 -28.38
CA THR A 189 -10.26 -10.52 -27.01
C THR A 189 -9.12 -9.51 -26.93
N LYS A 190 -9.42 -8.30 -26.44
CA LYS A 190 -8.42 -7.24 -26.20
C LYS A 190 -8.42 -6.82 -24.75
N SER A 191 -7.24 -6.61 -24.19
CA SER A 191 -7.06 -6.06 -22.87
C SER A 191 -7.21 -4.55 -22.93
N LEU A 192 -8.18 -4.03 -22.18
CA LEU A 192 -8.43 -2.61 -22.00
C LEU A 192 -7.65 -2.11 -20.78
N PHE A 193 -6.83 -1.10 -20.99
CA PHE A 193 -6.13 -0.38 -19.94
C PHE A 193 -6.73 1.02 -19.79
N GLY A 194 -6.70 1.52 -18.57
CA GLY A 194 -7.12 2.87 -18.27
C GLY A 194 -6.03 3.68 -17.58
N LYS A 195 -5.91 4.94 -17.98
CA LYS A 195 -5.21 5.95 -17.21
C LYS A 195 -6.18 6.53 -16.19
N ARG A 196 -5.84 6.48 -14.92
CA ARG A 196 -6.77 6.81 -13.85
C ARG A 196 -6.11 7.54 -12.69
N ASN A 197 -6.94 8.25 -11.94
CA ASN A 197 -6.58 8.80 -10.64
C ASN A 197 -7.26 7.97 -9.54
N ASN A 198 -6.48 7.36 -8.67
CA ASN A 198 -6.95 6.66 -7.50
C ASN A 198 -6.73 7.53 -6.28
N LYS A 199 -7.77 7.77 -5.48
CA LYS A 199 -7.67 8.52 -4.22
C LYS A 199 -8.37 7.74 -3.12
N SER A 200 -7.77 7.69 -1.95
CA SER A 200 -8.44 7.17 -0.76
C SER A 200 -8.14 8.02 0.47
N GLU A 201 -9.16 8.22 1.26
CA GLU A 201 -9.09 8.91 2.55
C GLU A 201 -9.62 8.00 3.65
N THR A 202 -8.89 7.94 4.75
CA THR A 202 -9.30 7.17 5.92
C THR A 202 -9.22 8.05 7.15
N HIS A 203 -10.33 8.13 7.87
CA HIS A 203 -10.42 8.75 9.18
C HIS A 203 -10.73 7.68 10.22
N VAL A 204 -9.94 7.61 11.29
CA VAL A 204 -10.21 6.70 12.41
C VAL A 204 -10.12 7.46 13.72
N LEU A 205 -11.23 7.58 14.43
CA LEU A 205 -11.27 8.07 15.79
C LEU A 205 -11.33 6.87 16.73
N SER A 206 -10.39 6.78 17.66
CA SER A 206 -10.35 5.74 18.68
C SER A 206 -10.32 6.37 20.07
N GLY A 207 -11.06 5.77 20.99
CA GLY A 207 -11.11 6.18 22.39
C GLY A 207 -11.14 4.97 23.32
N SER A 208 -10.41 5.03 24.41
CA SER A 208 -10.43 4.02 25.47
C SER A 208 -10.65 4.69 26.81
N TYR A 209 -11.60 4.18 27.58
CA TYR A 209 -11.93 4.68 28.90
C TYR A 209 -11.95 3.55 29.94
N ILE A 210 -11.08 3.66 30.94
CA ILE A 210 -10.98 2.76 32.07
C ILE A 210 -11.93 3.21 33.17
N LEU A 211 -13.04 2.51 33.34
CA LEU A 211 -14.01 2.77 34.41
C LEU A 211 -13.43 2.42 35.78
N SER A 212 -12.82 1.22 35.86
CA SER A 212 -12.21 0.69 37.08
C SER A 212 -11.05 -0.24 36.72
N ASN A 213 -10.33 -0.76 37.72
CA ASN A 213 -9.28 -1.77 37.50
C ASN A 213 -9.80 -3.06 36.84
N ARG A 214 -11.12 -3.22 36.73
CA ARG A 214 -11.77 -4.42 36.20
C ARG A 214 -12.69 -4.16 35.02
N SER A 215 -12.86 -2.91 34.59
CA SER A 215 -13.79 -2.58 33.49
C SER A 215 -13.29 -1.44 32.63
N SER A 216 -13.49 -1.59 31.31
CA SER A 216 -13.13 -0.60 30.30
C SER A 216 -14.13 -0.54 29.16
N PHE A 217 -14.19 0.63 28.53
CA PHE A 217 -14.86 0.87 27.26
C PHE A 217 -13.82 1.18 26.19
N ASP A 218 -14.05 0.67 24.97
CA ASP A 218 -13.28 1.01 23.79
C ASP A 218 -14.28 1.40 22.69
N LEU A 219 -14.00 2.51 22.00
CA LEU A 219 -14.79 3.00 20.85
C LEU A 219 -13.85 3.23 19.69
N ARG A 220 -14.26 2.77 18.51
CA ARG A 220 -13.57 3.06 17.24
C ARG A 220 -14.59 3.43 16.19
N ILE A 221 -14.42 4.58 15.58
CA ILE A 221 -15.22 5.05 14.45
C ILE A 221 -14.28 5.18 13.27
N ARG A 222 -14.63 4.55 12.14
CA ARG A 222 -13.86 4.65 10.89
C ARG A 222 -14.77 5.18 9.79
N HIS A 223 -14.22 6.10 9.03
CA HIS A 223 -14.74 6.53 7.75
C HIS A 223 -13.68 6.22 6.68
N TYR A 224 -14.07 5.54 5.62
CA TYR A 224 -13.24 5.27 4.46
C TYR A 224 -13.95 5.79 3.21
N TRP A 225 -13.25 6.57 2.43
CA TRP A 225 -13.71 7.07 1.14
C TRP A 225 -12.65 6.81 0.09
N SER A 226 -13.06 6.23 -1.06
CA SER A 226 -12.17 5.94 -2.17
C SER A 226 -12.84 6.31 -3.48
N THR A 227 -12.10 6.96 -4.37
CA THR A 227 -12.52 7.27 -5.73
C THR A 227 -11.50 6.77 -6.73
N VAL A 228 -12.00 6.31 -7.88
CA VAL A 228 -11.24 6.00 -9.08
C VAL A 228 -11.86 6.79 -10.21
N ASP A 229 -11.11 7.72 -10.78
CA ASP A 229 -11.55 8.57 -11.88
C ASP A 229 -10.72 8.21 -13.12
N TYR A 230 -11.33 7.64 -14.17
CA TYR A 230 -10.65 7.33 -15.41
C TYR A 230 -10.51 8.57 -16.28
N LEU A 231 -9.32 8.75 -16.87
CA LEU A 231 -8.96 9.91 -17.68
C LEU A 231 -8.89 9.57 -19.16
N GLN A 232 -8.49 8.36 -19.51
CA GLN A 232 -8.31 7.89 -20.88
C GLN A 232 -8.21 6.38 -20.92
N PHE A 233 -8.59 5.78 -22.05
CA PHE A 233 -8.51 4.34 -22.28
C PHE A 233 -7.53 3.99 -23.40
N TYR A 234 -6.97 2.78 -23.31
CA TYR A 234 -6.00 2.24 -24.25
C TYR A 234 -6.29 0.75 -24.46
N THR A 235 -5.88 0.22 -25.61
CA THR A 235 -5.76 -1.23 -25.82
C THR A 235 -4.31 -1.64 -25.76
N LEU A 236 -4.02 -2.77 -25.13
CA LEU A 236 -2.68 -3.33 -25.08
C LEU A 236 -2.38 -4.04 -26.40
N GLY A 237 -1.27 -3.70 -27.05
CA GLY A 237 -0.76 -4.35 -28.24
C GLY A 237 0.08 -5.59 -27.91
N THR A 238 0.33 -6.42 -28.93
CA THR A 238 1.27 -7.56 -28.86
C THR A 238 2.74 -7.12 -28.72
N ASP A 239 3.01 -5.85 -28.93
CA ASP A 239 4.30 -5.19 -28.72
C ASP A 239 4.53 -4.78 -27.26
N SER A 240 3.58 -5.10 -26.35
CA SER A 240 3.59 -4.75 -24.93
C SER A 240 3.46 -3.24 -24.65
N GLU A 241 3.01 -2.47 -25.65
CA GLU A 241 2.77 -1.04 -25.56
C GLU A 241 1.28 -0.72 -25.60
N LEU A 242 0.89 0.41 -25.02
CA LEU A 242 -0.48 0.87 -24.99
C LEU A 242 -0.78 1.76 -26.19
N HIS A 243 -1.84 1.43 -26.91
CA HIS A 243 -2.33 2.18 -28.07
C HIS A 243 -3.64 2.88 -27.73
N GLU A 244 -3.78 4.14 -28.10
CA GLU A 244 -5.05 4.87 -27.93
C GLU A 244 -6.19 4.11 -28.61
N THR A 245 -7.37 4.14 -27.98
CA THR A 245 -8.53 3.42 -28.48
C THR A 245 -9.77 4.30 -28.45
N GLU A 246 -10.63 4.13 -29.46
CA GLU A 246 -11.97 4.72 -29.53
C GLU A 246 -13.06 3.71 -29.13
N LEU A 247 -12.67 2.51 -28.69
CA LEU A 247 -13.62 1.43 -28.33
C LEU A 247 -14.39 1.75 -27.05
N VAL A 248 -13.75 2.48 -26.14
CA VAL A 248 -14.34 3.00 -24.91
C VAL A 248 -13.92 4.45 -24.77
N ASN A 249 -14.89 5.33 -24.61
CA ASN A 249 -14.66 6.76 -24.45
C ASN A 249 -15.27 7.23 -23.12
N LEU A 250 -14.76 8.35 -22.62
CA LEU A 250 -15.41 9.04 -21.52
C LEU A 250 -16.74 9.65 -22.00
N ASP A 251 -17.68 9.76 -21.09
CA ASP A 251 -18.92 10.49 -21.32
C ASP A 251 -18.67 12.00 -21.53
N PRO A 252 -19.62 12.76 -22.08
CA PRO A 252 -19.45 14.21 -22.36
C PRO A 252 -19.12 15.06 -21.12
N ASP A 253 -19.39 14.55 -19.92
CA ASP A 253 -19.04 15.18 -18.63
C ASP A 253 -17.70 14.69 -18.07
N ASN A 254 -16.91 13.94 -18.87
CA ASN A 254 -15.64 13.31 -18.52
C ASN A 254 -15.75 12.26 -17.40
N THR A 255 -16.89 11.60 -17.29
CA THR A 255 -17.06 10.41 -16.44
C THR A 255 -16.97 9.11 -17.23
N SER A 256 -16.88 7.98 -16.55
CA SER A 256 -16.81 6.65 -17.15
C SER A 256 -17.64 5.67 -16.33
N GLU A 257 -18.20 4.64 -16.99
CA GLU A 257 -18.82 3.50 -16.30
C GLU A 257 -17.85 2.72 -15.39
N TYR A 258 -16.54 2.89 -15.61
CA TYR A 258 -15.49 2.29 -14.77
C TYR A 258 -15.14 3.16 -13.55
N ASP A 259 -15.67 4.37 -13.44
CA ASP A 259 -15.42 5.23 -12.30
C ASP A 259 -16.00 4.63 -11.02
N VAL A 260 -15.25 4.73 -9.95
CA VAL A 260 -15.65 4.19 -8.65
C VAL A 260 -15.72 5.30 -7.61
N ASN A 261 -16.81 5.34 -6.88
CA ASN A 261 -16.94 6.17 -5.68
C ASN A 261 -17.48 5.31 -4.55
N PHE A 262 -16.60 4.90 -3.66
CA PHE A 262 -16.93 4.04 -2.53
C PHE A 262 -16.79 4.80 -1.22
N ASN A 263 -17.83 4.78 -0.41
CA ASN A 263 -17.86 5.43 0.89
C ASN A 263 -18.42 4.45 1.94
N ALA A 264 -17.68 4.28 3.03
CA ALA A 264 -18.05 3.34 4.08
C ALA A 264 -17.79 3.91 5.48
N TRP A 265 -18.71 3.67 6.38
CA TRP A 265 -18.59 3.94 7.81
C TRP A 265 -18.60 2.64 8.59
N SER A 266 -17.80 2.56 9.63
CA SER A 266 -17.92 1.50 10.62
C SER A 266 -17.75 2.05 12.04
N VAL A 267 -18.48 1.47 12.96
CA VAL A 267 -18.40 1.80 14.39
C VAL A 267 -18.25 0.51 15.16
N ASP A 268 -17.17 0.43 15.93
CA ASP A 268 -16.90 -0.67 16.85
C ASP A 268 -16.97 -0.15 18.28
N PHE A 269 -17.77 -0.79 19.11
CA PHE A 269 -17.85 -0.53 20.53
C PHE A 269 -17.54 -1.80 21.31
N GLY A 270 -16.68 -1.69 22.30
CA GLY A 270 -16.31 -2.79 23.19
C GLY A 270 -16.49 -2.40 24.65
N PHE A 271 -17.09 -3.29 25.42
CA PHE A 271 -17.11 -3.21 26.87
C PHE A 271 -16.53 -4.49 27.45
N ARG A 272 -15.60 -4.38 28.39
CA ARG A 272 -15.02 -5.50 29.13
C ARG A 272 -15.19 -5.28 30.62
N TRP A 273 -15.60 -6.34 31.31
CA TRP A 273 -15.75 -6.34 32.76
C TRP A 273 -15.33 -7.67 33.38
N GLN A 274 -14.29 -7.64 34.20
CA GLN A 274 -13.86 -8.76 35.01
C GLN A 274 -14.61 -8.71 36.34
N PHE A 275 -15.70 -9.46 36.42
CA PHE A 275 -16.56 -9.44 37.62
C PHE A 275 -16.05 -10.35 38.73
N SER A 276 -15.19 -11.35 38.41
CA SER A 276 -14.51 -12.24 39.36
C SER A 276 -13.12 -12.64 38.86
N PRO A 277 -12.16 -13.03 39.71
CA PRO A 277 -10.90 -13.63 39.25
C PRO A 277 -11.16 -14.77 38.26
N GLY A 278 -10.57 -14.69 37.08
CA GLY A 278 -10.74 -15.67 36.00
C GLY A 278 -12.06 -15.60 35.24
N SER A 279 -13.02 -14.70 35.60
CA SER A 279 -14.31 -14.57 34.95
C SER A 279 -14.48 -13.16 34.33
N GLN A 280 -14.76 -13.12 33.04
CA GLN A 280 -14.89 -11.86 32.27
C GLN A 280 -16.18 -11.87 31.45
N LEU A 281 -16.87 -10.73 31.41
CA LEU A 281 -17.91 -10.42 30.45
C LEU A 281 -17.32 -9.48 29.39
N SER A 282 -17.52 -9.81 28.11
CA SER A 282 -17.18 -8.94 26.99
C SER A 282 -18.42 -8.73 26.13
N ILE A 283 -18.75 -7.46 25.88
CA ILE A 283 -19.80 -7.05 24.94
C ILE A 283 -19.11 -6.33 23.80
N VAL A 284 -19.32 -6.81 22.58
CA VAL A 284 -18.79 -6.19 21.36
C VAL A 284 -19.95 -5.92 20.44
N TRP A 285 -20.06 -4.68 20.02
CA TRP A 285 -21.00 -4.25 18.97
C TRP A 285 -20.20 -3.70 17.80
N LYS A 286 -20.57 -4.13 16.60
CA LYS A 286 -19.95 -3.71 15.32
C LYS A 286 -21.04 -3.42 14.31
N ASN A 287 -20.87 -2.34 13.59
CA ASN A 287 -21.74 -1.94 12.48
C ASN A 287 -20.89 -1.72 11.22
#